data_479ea5aafd238b4f692ca5128aa8d1ab
#
_entry.id   479ea5aafd238b4f692ca5128aa8d1ab
#
_cell.length_a   1.000
_cell.length_b   1.000
_cell.length_c   1.000
_cell.angle_alpha   90.00
_cell.angle_beta   90.00
_cell.angle_gamma   90.00
#
_symmetry.space_group_name_H-M   'P 1'
#
loop_
_entity.id
_entity.type
_entity.pdbx_description
1 polymer ?
#
loop_
_entity_poly.entity_id
_entity_poly.type
_entity_poly.pdbx_seq_one_letter_code
_entity_poly.pdbx_strand_id
1 'polypeptide(L)'
;MTDEDVSESKPTETEWLLQLRSQIDDVDQHLLALVKKRQQLSADVAQAKPKGSPVFRPGREHSLLTRLAGLAETIPVPLVAALWRALMSASITTQNPNFTVGHITASAGAAAQFSAGMMLLQPCDNAEAGCDALASGAVDVMLLDDNGLGGVLHRLGPDASVYITAILPMVRDEGAPVSVWCLASSLPDRSAQDNALFVAAKTGRIALIQVSEYQDIPIHPDKAFIFAGYVAGAAFITSIPLS
;
A
#
# COMPACT_ATOMS: atom_id res chain seq x y z
N MET A 1 -63.14 -33.74 -2.31
CA MET A 1 -61.93 -33.23 -1.68
C MET A 1 -60.80 -33.66 -2.60
N THR A 2 -60.47 -32.78 -3.53
CA THR A 2 -59.44 -32.98 -4.55
C THR A 2 -58.18 -32.27 -4.08
N ASP A 3 -57.15 -33.04 -3.68
CA ASP A 3 -55.81 -32.53 -3.46
C ASP A 3 -55.26 -32.08 -4.82
N GLU A 4 -55.18 -30.74 -5.01
CA GLU A 4 -54.40 -30.18 -6.08
C GLU A 4 -52.92 -30.28 -5.67
N ASP A 5 -52.27 -31.28 -6.25
CA ASP A 5 -50.83 -31.46 -6.21
C ASP A 5 -50.17 -30.31 -7.01
N VAL A 6 -49.79 -29.21 -6.31
CA VAL A 6 -49.02 -28.13 -6.91
C VAL A 6 -47.61 -28.62 -7.12
N SER A 7 -47.42 -29.25 -8.25
CA SER A 7 -46.07 -29.59 -8.75
C SER A 7 -45.29 -28.30 -9.01
N GLU A 8 -44.43 -27.87 -8.09
CA GLU A 8 -43.44 -26.83 -8.31
C GLU A 8 -42.53 -27.30 -9.46
N SER A 9 -42.80 -26.78 -10.65
CA SER A 9 -41.95 -26.98 -11.82
C SER A 9 -40.57 -26.38 -11.55
N LYS A 10 -39.50 -27.18 -11.67
CA LYS A 10 -38.13 -26.64 -11.58
C LYS A 10 -37.97 -25.51 -12.59
N PRO A 11 -37.33 -24.38 -12.19
CA PRO A 11 -37.09 -23.25 -13.10
C PRO A 11 -36.30 -23.72 -14.33
N THR A 12 -36.62 -23.18 -15.47
CA THR A 12 -35.84 -23.40 -16.71
C THR A 12 -34.42 -22.87 -16.52
N GLU A 13 -33.45 -23.36 -17.30
CA GLU A 13 -32.06 -22.89 -17.26
C GLU A 13 -31.96 -21.36 -17.41
N THR A 14 -32.79 -20.77 -18.28
CA THR A 14 -32.86 -19.33 -18.49
C THR A 14 -33.38 -18.58 -17.25
N GLU A 15 -34.44 -19.06 -16.63
CA GLU A 15 -35.01 -18.48 -15.40
C GLU A 15 -34.01 -18.57 -14.25
N TRP A 16 -33.30 -19.70 -14.12
CA TRP A 16 -32.25 -19.88 -13.12
C TRP A 16 -31.11 -18.86 -13.29
N LEU A 17 -30.63 -18.66 -14.53
CA LEU A 17 -29.60 -17.65 -14.82
C LEU A 17 -30.05 -16.22 -14.53
N LEU A 18 -31.29 -15.87 -14.84
CA LEU A 18 -31.85 -14.55 -14.51
C LEU A 18 -31.91 -14.34 -12.99
N GLN A 19 -32.32 -15.35 -12.25
CA GLN A 19 -32.37 -15.30 -10.78
C GLN A 19 -30.98 -15.12 -10.17
N LEU A 20 -29.96 -15.82 -10.67
CA LEU A 20 -28.57 -15.67 -10.20
C LEU A 20 -28.04 -14.26 -10.49
N ARG A 21 -28.31 -13.71 -11.67
CA ARG A 21 -27.93 -12.32 -12.00
C ARG A 21 -28.58 -11.30 -11.07
N SER A 22 -29.88 -11.46 -10.80
CA SER A 22 -30.57 -10.59 -9.85
C SER A 22 -29.95 -10.67 -8.44
N GLN A 23 -29.54 -11.85 -7.99
CA GLN A 23 -28.85 -12.00 -6.70
C GLN A 23 -27.47 -11.30 -6.70
N ILE A 24 -26.74 -11.34 -7.82
CA ILE A 24 -25.49 -10.61 -7.97
C ILE A 24 -25.73 -9.10 -7.91
N ASP A 25 -26.75 -8.60 -8.62
CA ASP A 25 -27.12 -7.18 -8.62
C ASP A 25 -27.49 -6.69 -7.20
N ASP A 26 -28.17 -7.50 -6.41
CA ASP A 26 -28.48 -7.20 -5.01
C ASP A 26 -27.21 -7.13 -4.13
N VAL A 27 -26.27 -8.06 -4.32
CA VAL A 27 -25.00 -8.04 -3.63
C VAL A 27 -24.19 -6.79 -3.99
N ASP A 28 -24.15 -6.41 -5.27
CA ASP A 28 -23.44 -5.22 -5.74
C ASP A 28 -24.03 -3.92 -5.15
N GLN A 29 -25.35 -3.83 -5.00
CA GLN A 29 -25.99 -2.70 -4.31
C GLN A 29 -25.57 -2.62 -2.83
N HIS A 30 -25.50 -3.74 -2.12
CA HIS A 30 -25.04 -3.80 -0.74
C HIS A 30 -23.56 -3.42 -0.62
N LEU A 31 -22.71 -3.92 -1.53
CA LEU A 31 -21.29 -3.54 -1.59
C LEU A 31 -21.14 -2.03 -1.80
N LEU A 32 -21.89 -1.44 -2.73
CA LEU A 32 -21.86 0.00 -2.97
C LEU A 32 -22.27 0.80 -1.73
N ALA A 33 -23.30 0.35 -1.00
CA ALA A 33 -23.72 0.99 0.25
C ALA A 33 -22.63 0.94 1.33
N LEU A 34 -21.93 -0.21 1.46
CA LEU A 34 -20.81 -0.36 2.38
C LEU A 34 -19.61 0.50 1.99
N VAL A 35 -19.30 0.59 0.69
CA VAL A 35 -18.23 1.48 0.17
C VAL A 35 -18.56 2.94 0.50
N LYS A 36 -19.77 3.41 0.26
CA LYS A 36 -20.22 4.78 0.64
C LYS A 36 -20.02 5.04 2.13
N LYS A 37 -20.48 4.12 2.98
CA LYS A 37 -20.31 4.22 4.44
C LYS A 37 -18.83 4.30 4.84
N ARG A 38 -17.99 3.46 4.23
CA ARG A 38 -16.54 3.45 4.50
C ARG A 38 -15.89 4.78 4.11
N GLN A 39 -16.24 5.35 2.95
CA GLN A 39 -15.69 6.63 2.50
C GLN A 39 -16.13 7.78 3.42
N GLN A 40 -17.39 7.79 3.88
CA GLN A 40 -17.84 8.76 4.87
C GLN A 40 -17.02 8.68 6.16
N LEU A 41 -16.84 7.49 6.72
CA LEU A 41 -15.99 7.29 7.91
C LEU A 41 -14.54 7.72 7.68
N SER A 42 -14.00 7.55 6.46
CA SER A 42 -12.67 8.06 6.12
C SER A 42 -12.61 9.58 6.14
N ALA A 43 -13.65 10.26 5.65
CA ALA A 43 -13.76 11.71 5.71
C ALA A 43 -13.90 12.22 7.17
N ASP A 44 -14.70 11.54 7.99
CA ASP A 44 -14.85 11.86 9.41
C ASP A 44 -13.51 11.72 10.17
N VAL A 45 -12.74 10.66 9.88
CA VAL A 45 -11.39 10.48 10.42
C VAL A 45 -10.46 11.61 9.99
N ALA A 46 -10.54 12.06 8.73
CA ALA A 46 -9.74 13.18 8.23
C ALA A 46 -10.02 14.48 9.00
N GLN A 47 -11.29 14.74 9.33
CA GLN A 47 -11.70 15.91 10.11
C GLN A 47 -11.26 15.82 11.58
N ALA A 48 -11.23 14.61 12.15
CA ALA A 48 -10.85 14.38 13.55
C ALA A 48 -9.33 14.41 13.78
N LYS A 49 -8.52 14.26 12.71
CA LYS A 49 -7.06 14.29 12.81
C LYS A 49 -6.53 15.71 13.04
N PRO A 50 -5.41 15.86 13.79
CA PRO A 50 -4.67 17.13 13.83
C PRO A 50 -4.25 17.57 12.42
N LYS A 51 -4.26 18.87 12.18
CA LYS A 51 -3.77 19.43 10.90
C LYS A 51 -2.31 19.02 10.66
N GLY A 52 -1.99 18.61 9.44
CA GLY A 52 -0.66 18.15 9.06
C GLY A 52 -0.37 16.67 9.36
N SER A 53 -1.35 15.92 9.91
CA SER A 53 -1.19 14.47 10.07
C SER A 53 -0.98 13.79 8.73
N PRO A 54 -0.10 12.78 8.64
CA PRO A 54 0.12 12.03 7.40
C PRO A 54 -1.18 11.42 6.86
N VAL A 55 -1.40 11.59 5.57
CA VAL A 55 -2.55 11.00 4.87
C VAL A 55 -2.27 9.55 4.51
N PHE A 56 -1.09 9.29 3.96
CA PHE A 56 -0.61 7.93 3.67
C PHE A 56 0.01 7.31 4.93
N ARG A 57 -0.50 6.16 5.34
CA ARG A 57 -0.11 5.44 6.57
C ARG A 57 0.20 3.98 6.25
N PRO A 58 1.39 3.69 5.71
CA PRO A 58 1.74 2.38 5.16
C PRO A 58 1.65 1.24 6.19
N GLY A 59 2.07 1.46 7.44
CA GLY A 59 1.96 0.46 8.49
C GLY A 59 0.50 0.07 8.78
N ARG A 60 -0.41 1.06 8.85
CA ARG A 60 -1.85 0.81 9.00
C ARG A 60 -2.45 0.08 7.80
N GLU A 61 -2.05 0.47 6.58
CA GLU A 61 -2.52 -0.18 5.35
C GLU A 61 -2.08 -1.64 5.28
N HIS A 62 -0.79 -1.90 5.60
CA HIS A 62 -0.26 -3.27 5.69
C HIS A 62 -1.03 -4.10 6.72
N SER A 63 -1.23 -3.59 7.94
CA SER A 63 -1.96 -4.30 9.00
C SER A 63 -3.41 -4.62 8.60
N LEU A 64 -4.08 -3.68 7.91
CA LEU A 64 -5.43 -3.89 7.39
C LEU A 64 -5.45 -4.99 6.33
N LEU A 65 -4.56 -4.91 5.33
CA LEU A 65 -4.49 -5.88 4.23
C LEU A 65 -4.14 -7.28 4.73
N THR A 66 -3.17 -7.41 5.64
CA THR A 66 -2.79 -8.70 6.25
C THR A 66 -3.97 -9.34 6.98
N ARG A 67 -4.69 -8.55 7.78
CA ARG A 67 -5.89 -9.04 8.48
C ARG A 67 -6.98 -9.49 7.52
N LEU A 68 -7.23 -8.73 6.46
CA LEU A 68 -8.26 -9.06 5.48
C LEU A 68 -7.87 -10.26 4.62
N ALA A 69 -6.61 -10.38 4.23
CA ALA A 69 -6.10 -11.55 3.54
C ALA A 69 -6.27 -12.82 4.40
N GLY A 70 -6.01 -12.73 5.72
CA GLY A 70 -6.25 -13.84 6.64
C GLY A 70 -7.73 -14.23 6.83
N LEU A 71 -8.67 -13.32 6.53
CA LEU A 71 -10.11 -13.57 6.60
C LEU A 71 -10.73 -13.97 5.25
N ALA A 72 -9.95 -13.91 4.18
CA ALA A 72 -10.46 -14.03 2.81
C ALA A 72 -10.83 -15.48 2.42
N GLU A 73 -10.34 -16.47 3.17
CA GLU A 73 -10.61 -17.91 2.94
C GLU A 73 -10.40 -18.33 1.47
N THR A 74 -11.50 -18.41 0.71
CA THR A 74 -11.49 -18.81 -0.70
C THR A 74 -11.25 -17.68 -1.69
N ILE A 75 -11.23 -16.41 -1.22
CA ILE A 75 -11.01 -15.24 -2.08
C ILE A 75 -9.49 -15.07 -2.30
N PRO A 76 -9.01 -14.99 -3.56
CA PRO A 76 -7.59 -14.81 -3.82
C PRO A 76 -7.03 -13.53 -3.17
N VAL A 77 -5.91 -13.65 -2.46
CA VAL A 77 -5.23 -12.51 -1.80
C VAL A 77 -4.98 -11.33 -2.75
N PRO A 78 -4.56 -11.53 -4.02
CA PRO A 78 -4.41 -10.43 -4.97
C PRO A 78 -5.71 -9.65 -5.23
N LEU A 79 -6.87 -10.31 -5.25
CA LEU A 79 -8.16 -9.64 -5.41
C LEU A 79 -8.49 -8.78 -4.18
N VAL A 80 -8.28 -9.31 -2.97
CA VAL A 80 -8.44 -8.54 -1.73
C VAL A 80 -7.53 -7.32 -1.74
N ALA A 81 -6.26 -7.49 -2.08
CA ALA A 81 -5.28 -6.40 -2.13
C ALA A 81 -5.69 -5.31 -3.14
N ALA A 82 -6.16 -5.69 -4.33
CA ALA A 82 -6.59 -4.75 -5.38
C ALA A 82 -7.83 -3.94 -4.96
N LEU A 83 -8.85 -4.60 -4.41
CA LEU A 83 -10.07 -3.94 -3.94
C LEU A 83 -9.78 -2.94 -2.83
N TRP A 84 -9.03 -3.34 -1.81
CA TRP A 84 -8.70 -2.44 -0.71
C TRP A 84 -7.70 -1.37 -1.11
N ARG A 85 -6.78 -1.63 -2.06
CA ARG A 85 -5.93 -0.58 -2.61
C ARG A 85 -6.78 0.54 -3.22
N ALA A 86 -7.76 0.22 -4.04
CA ALA A 86 -8.66 1.21 -4.62
C ALA A 86 -9.41 2.02 -3.55
N LEU A 87 -9.96 1.34 -2.54
CA LEU A 87 -10.67 2.00 -1.44
C LEU A 87 -9.75 2.90 -0.58
N MET A 88 -8.49 2.51 -0.38
CA MET A 88 -7.50 3.30 0.35
C MET A 88 -7.03 4.50 -0.47
N SER A 89 -6.80 4.31 -1.78
CA SER A 89 -6.46 5.41 -2.69
C SER A 89 -7.56 6.47 -2.74
N ALA A 90 -8.83 6.06 -2.83
CA ALA A 90 -9.97 6.98 -2.73
C ALA A 90 -10.00 7.73 -1.38
N SER A 91 -9.65 7.07 -0.29
CA SER A 91 -9.59 7.72 1.04
C SER A 91 -8.43 8.72 1.14
N ILE A 92 -7.29 8.44 0.52
CA ILE A 92 -6.14 9.36 0.45
C ILE A 92 -6.53 10.60 -0.34
N THR A 93 -7.11 10.45 -1.53
CA THR A 93 -7.51 11.59 -2.38
C THR A 93 -8.66 12.40 -1.81
N THR A 94 -9.54 11.80 -1.01
CA THR A 94 -10.53 12.55 -0.22
C THR A 94 -9.87 13.48 0.79
N GLN A 95 -8.75 13.08 1.40
CA GLN A 95 -8.00 13.86 2.39
C GLN A 95 -7.01 14.84 1.75
N ASN A 96 -6.38 14.46 0.65
CA ASN A 96 -5.47 15.28 -0.16
C ASN A 96 -5.77 15.04 -1.65
N PRO A 97 -6.61 15.89 -2.28
CA PRO A 97 -6.94 15.75 -3.71
C PRO A 97 -5.74 15.87 -4.66
N ASN A 98 -4.65 16.49 -4.18
CA ASN A 98 -3.43 16.67 -4.93
C ASN A 98 -2.34 15.67 -4.58
N PHE A 99 -2.68 14.57 -3.89
CA PHE A 99 -1.71 13.54 -3.54
C PHE A 99 -1.04 13.00 -4.81
N THR A 100 0.27 13.21 -4.88
CA THR A 100 1.07 12.94 -6.08
C THR A 100 2.07 11.82 -5.83
N VAL A 101 2.06 10.83 -6.73
CA VAL A 101 2.96 9.68 -6.73
C VAL A 101 4.01 9.90 -7.82
N GLY A 102 5.25 10.14 -7.40
CA GLY A 102 6.41 10.18 -8.29
C GLY A 102 6.83 8.76 -8.69
N HIS A 103 7.30 8.60 -9.92
CA HIS A 103 7.82 7.33 -10.41
C HIS A 103 8.86 7.54 -11.52
N ILE A 104 9.75 6.59 -11.68
CA ILE A 104 10.59 6.46 -12.88
C ILE A 104 9.91 5.51 -13.88
N THR A 105 10.44 5.41 -15.10
CA THR A 105 9.87 4.54 -16.14
C THR A 105 9.74 3.09 -15.67
N ALA A 106 10.75 2.55 -14.97
CA ALA A 106 10.75 1.17 -14.48
C ALA A 106 9.66 0.89 -13.43
N SER A 107 9.25 1.88 -12.65
CA SER A 107 8.21 1.75 -11.62
C SER A 107 6.83 2.27 -12.03
N ALA A 108 6.64 2.72 -13.29
CA ALA A 108 5.40 3.33 -13.77
C ALA A 108 4.17 2.40 -13.61
N GLY A 109 4.33 1.11 -13.92
CA GLY A 109 3.25 0.12 -13.76
C GLY A 109 2.82 -0.04 -12.29
N ALA A 110 3.78 -0.07 -11.38
CA ALA A 110 3.51 -0.15 -9.94
C ALA A 110 2.87 1.16 -9.43
N ALA A 111 3.27 2.33 -9.94
CA ALA A 111 2.65 3.60 -9.61
C ALA A 111 1.18 3.65 -10.05
N ALA A 112 0.88 3.16 -11.24
CA ALA A 112 -0.50 3.05 -11.73
C ALA A 112 -1.36 2.13 -10.83
N GLN A 113 -0.81 0.98 -10.42
CA GLN A 113 -1.49 0.06 -9.49
C GLN A 113 -1.68 0.69 -8.11
N PHE A 114 -0.65 1.36 -7.58
CA PHE A 114 -0.70 2.02 -6.28
C PHE A 114 -1.73 3.14 -6.25
N SER A 115 -1.78 3.96 -7.30
CA SER A 115 -2.75 5.06 -7.41
C SER A 115 -4.18 4.57 -7.61
N ALA A 116 -4.37 3.36 -8.14
CA ALA A 116 -5.67 2.83 -8.57
C ALA A 116 -6.45 3.81 -9.49
N GLY A 117 -5.73 4.63 -10.26
CA GLY A 117 -6.31 5.64 -11.15
C GLY A 117 -6.89 6.88 -10.44
N MET A 118 -6.62 7.06 -9.15
CA MET A 118 -7.22 8.14 -8.35
C MET A 118 -6.23 9.23 -7.95
N MET A 119 -4.95 8.89 -7.81
CA MET A 119 -3.90 9.84 -7.42
C MET A 119 -3.24 10.44 -8.66
N LEU A 120 -2.62 11.61 -8.50
CA LEU A 120 -1.79 12.20 -9.54
C LEU A 120 -0.52 11.37 -9.71
N LEU A 121 -0.10 11.16 -10.96
CA LEU A 121 1.15 10.48 -11.28
C LEU A 121 2.10 11.48 -11.91
N GLN A 122 3.32 11.55 -11.38
CA GLN A 122 4.39 12.42 -11.88
C GLN A 122 5.59 11.58 -12.31
N PRO A 123 5.87 11.48 -13.61
CA PRO A 123 7.10 10.86 -14.09
C PRO A 123 8.31 11.72 -13.71
N CYS A 124 9.38 11.05 -13.27
CA CYS A 124 10.68 11.64 -13.01
C CYS A 124 11.71 11.00 -13.95
N ASP A 125 12.66 11.78 -14.44
CA ASP A 125 13.66 11.32 -15.41
C ASP A 125 14.53 10.19 -14.86
N ASN A 126 14.84 10.25 -13.57
CA ASN A 126 15.64 9.26 -12.85
C ASN A 126 15.35 9.32 -11.34
N ALA A 127 15.97 8.42 -10.58
CA ALA A 127 15.77 8.30 -9.14
C ALA A 127 16.23 9.55 -8.36
N GLU A 128 17.33 10.20 -8.80
CA GLU A 128 17.81 11.45 -8.18
C GLU A 128 16.78 12.58 -8.33
N ALA A 129 16.28 12.81 -9.54
CA ALA A 129 15.21 13.77 -9.79
C ALA A 129 13.95 13.47 -8.96
N GLY A 130 13.65 12.17 -8.73
CA GLY A 130 12.57 11.73 -7.85
C GLY A 130 12.82 12.10 -6.38
N CYS A 131 14.04 11.95 -5.88
CA CYS A 131 14.41 12.38 -4.52
C CYS A 131 14.33 13.92 -4.39
N ASP A 132 14.72 14.68 -5.41
CA ASP A 132 14.59 16.13 -5.42
C ASP A 132 13.12 16.57 -5.44
N ALA A 133 12.27 15.87 -6.19
CA ALA A 133 10.83 16.10 -6.19
C ALA A 133 10.18 15.83 -4.82
N LEU A 134 10.62 14.77 -4.10
CA LEU A 134 10.23 14.53 -2.71
C LEU A 134 10.68 15.67 -1.78
N ALA A 135 11.94 16.06 -1.87
CA ALA A 135 12.52 17.10 -1.00
C ALA A 135 11.84 18.46 -1.20
N SER A 136 11.45 18.78 -2.42
CA SER A 136 10.71 20.02 -2.76
C SER A 136 9.20 19.95 -2.44
N GLY A 137 8.66 18.76 -2.13
CA GLY A 137 7.23 18.54 -1.95
C GLY A 137 6.43 18.53 -3.27
N ALA A 138 7.09 18.39 -4.40
CA ALA A 138 6.42 18.22 -5.70
C ALA A 138 5.71 16.87 -5.82
N VAL A 139 6.18 15.86 -5.10
CA VAL A 139 5.52 14.57 -4.93
C VAL A 139 5.41 14.21 -3.45
N ASP A 140 4.33 13.53 -3.07
CA ASP A 140 4.11 13.07 -1.68
C ASP A 140 4.87 11.78 -1.38
N VAL A 141 4.96 10.90 -2.38
CA VAL A 141 5.73 9.64 -2.34
C VAL A 141 6.44 9.41 -3.65
N MET A 142 7.57 8.71 -3.61
CA MET A 142 8.33 8.28 -4.79
C MET A 142 8.42 6.77 -4.85
N LEU A 143 8.12 6.19 -5.99
CA LEU A 143 8.23 4.75 -6.22
C LEU A 143 9.46 4.45 -7.08
N LEU A 144 10.32 3.55 -6.58
CA LEU A 144 11.55 3.12 -7.26
C LEU A 144 11.60 1.59 -7.32
N ASP A 145 12.05 1.06 -8.43
CA ASP A 145 12.49 -0.33 -8.52
C ASP A 145 13.83 -0.53 -7.77
N ASP A 146 14.32 -1.77 -7.71
CA ASP A 146 15.57 -2.09 -7.02
C ASP A 146 16.76 -1.30 -7.54
N ASN A 147 16.88 -1.15 -8.86
CA ASN A 147 17.99 -0.43 -9.48
C ASN A 147 17.91 1.08 -9.19
N GLY A 148 16.72 1.66 -9.31
CA GLY A 148 16.50 3.06 -8.97
C GLY A 148 16.81 3.36 -7.51
N LEU A 149 16.39 2.49 -6.59
CA LEU A 149 16.71 2.64 -5.17
C LEU A 149 18.22 2.47 -4.94
N GLY A 150 18.87 1.48 -5.59
CA GLY A 150 20.32 1.25 -5.49
C GLY A 150 21.13 2.49 -5.82
N GLY A 151 20.71 3.25 -6.83
CA GLY A 151 21.37 4.49 -7.25
C GLY A 151 21.27 5.63 -6.24
N VAL A 152 20.28 5.64 -5.36
CA VAL A 152 20.00 6.74 -4.41
C VAL A 152 20.17 6.37 -2.94
N LEU A 153 20.84 5.28 -2.60
CA LEU A 153 21.03 4.86 -1.20
C LEU A 153 21.69 5.95 -0.34
N HIS A 154 22.52 6.78 -0.92
CA HIS A 154 23.17 7.90 -0.24
C HIS A 154 22.22 9.06 0.11
N ARG A 155 20.99 9.06 -0.46
CA ARG A 155 19.93 10.02 -0.18
C ARG A 155 19.02 9.58 0.97
N LEU A 156 19.21 8.38 1.52
CA LEU A 156 18.38 7.84 2.58
C LEU A 156 18.86 8.27 3.97
N GLY A 157 17.90 8.43 4.87
CA GLY A 157 18.13 8.65 6.28
C GLY A 157 17.89 10.08 6.75
N PRO A 158 18.14 10.33 8.04
CA PRO A 158 17.77 11.59 8.70
C PRO A 158 18.43 12.83 8.07
N ASP A 159 19.67 12.72 7.64
CA ASP A 159 20.45 13.85 7.09
C ASP A 159 19.91 14.32 5.73
N ALA A 160 19.37 13.39 4.95
CA ALA A 160 18.80 13.67 3.63
C ALA A 160 17.27 13.80 3.62
N SER A 161 16.62 13.50 4.76
CA SER A 161 15.15 13.54 4.92
C SER A 161 14.40 12.74 3.86
N VAL A 162 14.95 11.62 3.42
CA VAL A 162 14.30 10.65 2.53
C VAL A 162 14.30 9.28 3.21
N TYR A 163 13.12 8.69 3.31
CA TYR A 163 12.91 7.46 4.05
C TYR A 163 12.16 6.43 3.21
N ILE A 164 12.53 5.17 3.33
CA ILE A 164 11.72 4.06 2.84
C ILE A 164 10.56 3.85 3.80
N THR A 165 9.34 3.96 3.30
CA THR A 165 8.13 3.94 4.12
C THR A 165 7.24 2.74 3.85
N ALA A 166 7.37 2.13 2.67
CA ALA A 166 6.65 0.92 2.31
C ALA A 166 7.40 0.14 1.24
N ILE A 167 7.00 -1.12 1.11
CA ILE A 167 7.45 -2.03 0.08
C ILE A 167 6.20 -2.60 -0.59
N LEU A 168 6.17 -2.57 -1.91
CA LEU A 168 5.01 -3.00 -2.69
C LEU A 168 5.30 -4.28 -3.49
N PRO A 169 4.31 -5.17 -3.60
CA PRO A 169 3.00 -5.12 -2.96
C PRO A 169 3.11 -5.30 -1.44
N MET A 170 2.23 -4.63 -0.68
CA MET A 170 2.26 -4.67 0.80
C MET A 170 1.91 -6.05 1.37
N VAL A 171 1.07 -6.80 0.69
CA VAL A 171 0.75 -8.20 1.00
C VAL A 171 1.09 -9.04 -0.21
N ARG A 172 1.83 -10.10 -0.01
CA ARG A 172 2.35 -10.97 -1.07
C ARG A 172 2.51 -12.39 -0.54
N ASP A 173 2.54 -13.35 -1.46
CA ASP A 173 2.88 -14.72 -1.14
C ASP A 173 4.36 -14.82 -0.71
N GLU A 174 4.67 -15.83 0.11
CA GLU A 174 6.03 -16.09 0.57
C GLU A 174 6.98 -16.29 -0.63
N GLY A 175 8.08 -15.54 -0.65
CA GLY A 175 9.06 -15.60 -1.75
C GLY A 175 8.70 -14.77 -2.99
N ALA A 176 7.53 -14.12 -3.04
CA ALA A 176 7.23 -13.22 -4.15
C ALA A 176 8.17 -12.00 -4.15
N PRO A 177 8.66 -11.56 -5.31
CA PRO A 177 9.61 -10.45 -5.40
C PRO A 177 8.98 -9.14 -4.93
N VAL A 178 9.81 -8.25 -4.43
CA VAL A 178 9.47 -6.83 -4.26
C VAL A 178 9.35 -6.22 -5.64
N SER A 179 8.26 -5.51 -5.88
CA SER A 179 8.09 -4.81 -7.15
C SER A 179 8.70 -3.42 -7.12
N VAL A 180 8.46 -2.69 -6.03
CA VAL A 180 8.98 -1.32 -5.85
C VAL A 180 9.07 -0.95 -4.37
N TRP A 181 9.92 0.02 -4.13
CA TRP A 181 10.13 0.70 -2.85
C TRP A 181 9.42 2.04 -2.86
N CYS A 182 8.69 2.32 -1.80
CA CYS A 182 8.00 3.61 -1.61
C CYS A 182 8.81 4.49 -0.66
N LEU A 183 9.20 5.65 -1.13
CA LEU A 183 9.95 6.65 -0.38
C LEU A 183 9.04 7.84 -0.05
N ALA A 184 9.31 8.50 1.08
CA ALA A 184 8.70 9.76 1.46
C ALA A 184 9.71 10.69 2.14
N SER A 185 9.39 11.99 2.21
CA SER A 185 10.25 12.99 2.87
C SER A 185 10.11 13.01 4.40
N SER A 186 9.17 12.25 4.95
CA SER A 186 8.95 12.12 6.38
C SER A 186 8.73 10.68 6.78
N LEU A 187 9.05 10.36 8.03
CA LEU A 187 8.71 9.06 8.60
C LEU A 187 7.19 8.93 8.74
N PRO A 188 6.62 7.77 8.38
CA PRO A 188 5.21 7.50 8.59
C PRO A 188 4.90 7.34 10.08
N ASP A 189 3.61 7.45 10.42
CA ASP A 189 3.13 7.01 11.73
C ASP A 189 3.49 5.54 11.93
N ARG A 190 4.08 5.24 13.07
CA ARG A 190 4.52 3.89 13.42
C ARG A 190 3.34 2.98 13.75
N SER A 191 3.51 1.70 13.49
CA SER A 191 2.60 0.63 13.88
C SER A 191 3.33 -0.45 14.65
N ALA A 192 2.59 -1.27 15.40
CA ALA A 192 3.16 -2.37 16.17
C ALA A 192 3.83 -3.48 15.32
N GLN A 193 3.67 -3.43 14.00
CA GLN A 193 4.23 -4.41 13.05
C GLN A 193 5.39 -3.83 12.22
N ASP A 194 5.86 -2.64 12.55
CA ASP A 194 6.95 -2.01 11.83
C ASP A 194 8.30 -2.60 12.21
N ASN A 195 9.16 -2.72 11.21
CA ASN A 195 10.57 -3.00 11.38
C ASN A 195 11.37 -1.73 11.04
N ALA A 196 12.33 -1.37 11.87
CA ALA A 196 13.33 -0.39 11.51
C ALA A 196 14.21 -0.99 10.42
N LEU A 197 14.30 -0.30 9.29
CA LEU A 197 15.09 -0.71 8.14
C LEU A 197 16.41 0.05 8.11
N PHE A 198 17.50 -0.68 8.01
CA PHE A 198 18.84 -0.17 7.88
C PHE A 198 19.46 -0.64 6.58
N VAL A 199 20.19 0.24 5.94
CA VAL A 199 20.86 -0.05 4.67
C VAL A 199 22.35 0.29 4.79
N ALA A 200 23.20 -0.63 4.36
CA ALA A 200 24.62 -0.37 4.19
C ALA A 200 24.85 0.20 2.77
N ALA A 201 24.98 1.51 2.67
CA ALA A 201 25.04 2.22 1.38
C ALA A 201 26.10 1.72 0.40
N LYS A 202 27.23 1.18 0.92
CA LYS A 202 28.32 0.65 0.07
C LYS A 202 28.05 -0.76 -0.50
N THR A 203 27.18 -1.53 0.10
CA THR A 203 26.95 -2.95 -0.25
C THR A 203 25.49 -3.28 -0.57
N GLY A 204 24.57 -2.34 -0.38
CA GLY A 204 23.13 -2.57 -0.50
C GLY A 204 22.55 -3.56 0.52
N ARG A 205 23.35 -4.05 1.49
CA ARG A 205 22.83 -4.97 2.51
C ARG A 205 21.78 -4.32 3.36
N ILE A 206 20.73 -5.07 3.65
CA ILE A 206 19.62 -4.64 4.51
C ILE A 206 19.71 -5.37 5.84
N ALA A 207 19.47 -4.64 6.93
CA ALA A 207 19.17 -5.20 8.24
C ALA A 207 17.83 -4.68 8.72
N LEU A 208 17.03 -5.57 9.28
CA LEU A 208 15.72 -5.27 9.86
C LEU A 208 15.79 -5.50 11.37
N ILE A 209 15.33 -4.53 12.13
CA ILE A 209 15.19 -4.65 13.58
C ILE A 209 13.72 -4.45 13.92
N GLN A 210 13.10 -5.47 14.51
CA GLN A 210 11.73 -5.33 15.01
C GLN A 210 11.69 -4.30 16.13
N VAL A 211 10.78 -3.36 16.04
CA VAL A 211 10.65 -2.26 17.01
C VAL A 211 9.24 -2.20 17.56
N SER A 212 9.11 -1.81 18.82
CA SER A 212 7.81 -1.48 19.40
C SER A 212 7.38 -0.06 19.01
N GLU A 213 6.08 0.20 19.06
CA GLU A 213 5.46 1.48 18.65
C GLU A 213 6.03 2.71 19.40
N TYR A 214 6.59 2.51 20.60
CA TYR A 214 7.07 3.56 21.49
C TYR A 214 8.61 3.61 21.63
N GLN A 215 9.33 2.80 20.88
CA GLN A 215 10.77 2.72 20.98
C GLN A 215 11.44 3.83 20.14
N ASP A 216 12.50 4.45 20.66
CA ASP A 216 13.34 5.36 19.88
C ASP A 216 13.92 4.66 18.65
N ILE A 217 14.41 5.44 17.67
CA ILE A 217 15.09 4.90 16.50
C ILE A 217 16.27 4.06 16.99
N PRO A 218 16.30 2.74 16.73
CA PRO A 218 17.38 1.90 17.18
C PRO A 218 18.67 2.27 16.43
N ILE A 219 19.80 2.08 17.10
CA ILE A 219 21.13 2.25 16.51
C ILE A 219 21.62 0.87 16.06
N HIS A 220 21.98 0.72 14.79
CA HIS A 220 22.61 -0.52 14.34
C HIS A 220 24.05 -0.61 14.86
N PRO A 221 24.47 -1.78 15.42
CA PRO A 221 25.81 -1.93 15.99
C PRO A 221 26.93 -1.77 14.94
N ASP A 222 26.69 -2.15 13.70
CA ASP A 222 27.60 -1.89 12.59
C ASP A 222 27.35 -0.49 12.02
N LYS A 223 28.33 0.39 12.16
CA LYS A 223 28.28 1.79 11.71
C LYS A 223 28.21 1.94 10.17
N ALA A 224 28.41 0.87 9.41
CA ALA A 224 28.21 0.89 7.97
C ALA A 224 26.74 0.93 7.56
N PHE A 225 25.83 0.62 8.49
CA PHE A 225 24.38 0.66 8.28
C PHE A 225 23.80 2.01 8.74
N ILE A 226 23.07 2.65 7.85
CA ILE A 226 22.29 3.84 8.14
C ILE A 226 20.82 3.47 8.31
N PHE A 227 20.13 4.16 9.21
CA PHE A 227 18.69 4.04 9.32
C PHE A 227 18.01 4.63 8.08
N ALA A 228 17.24 3.82 7.37
CA ALA A 228 16.62 4.20 6.11
C ALA A 228 15.09 4.37 6.21
N GLY A 229 14.46 3.96 7.31
CA GLY A 229 13.02 4.14 7.51
C GLY A 229 12.36 3.02 8.32
N TYR A 230 11.03 2.99 8.29
CA TYR A 230 10.22 1.94 8.88
C TYR A 230 9.39 1.25 7.82
N VAL A 231 9.36 -0.08 7.85
CA VAL A 231 8.60 -0.90 6.91
C VAL A 231 7.90 -2.05 7.63
N ALA A 232 6.68 -2.35 7.24
CA ALA A 232 5.95 -3.52 7.71
C ALA A 232 6.13 -4.70 6.74
N GLY A 233 6.14 -5.94 7.26
CA GLY A 233 6.17 -7.16 6.44
C GLY A 233 7.44 -7.39 5.61
N ALA A 234 8.57 -6.81 6.00
CA ALA A 234 9.82 -6.81 5.23
C ALA A 234 10.80 -7.97 5.56
N ALA A 235 10.38 -8.96 6.34
CA ALA A 235 11.26 -9.99 6.93
C ALA A 235 12.14 -10.79 5.94
N PHE A 236 11.86 -10.72 4.64
CA PHE A 236 12.53 -11.55 3.61
C PHE A 236 13.54 -10.79 2.74
N ILE A 237 13.76 -9.49 3.00
CA ILE A 237 14.60 -8.67 2.16
C ILE A 237 15.98 -8.57 2.80
N THR A 238 17.01 -9.03 2.09
CA THR A 238 18.39 -9.08 2.59
C THR A 238 19.35 -8.09 1.91
N SER A 239 19.00 -7.61 0.73
CA SER A 239 19.85 -6.68 -0.03
C SER A 239 19.08 -5.89 -1.08
N ILE A 240 19.63 -4.73 -1.44
CA ILE A 240 19.22 -3.91 -2.58
C ILE A 240 20.36 -3.99 -3.60
N PRO A 241 20.09 -4.29 -4.87
CA PRO A 241 21.10 -4.26 -5.91
C PRO A 241 21.76 -2.88 -6.01
N LEU A 242 23.07 -2.84 -6.18
CA LEU A 242 23.79 -1.62 -6.50
C LEU A 242 23.91 -1.52 -8.02
N SER A 243 23.57 -0.38 -8.58
CA SER A 243 23.73 -0.04 -10.00
C SER A 243 25.15 0.35 -10.34
#